data_08afbc4cf577d4d655670840f4972006
#
_entry.id   08afbc4cf577d4d655670840f4972006
#
_cell.length_a   1.000
_cell.length_b   1.000
_cell.length_c   1.000
_cell.angle_alpha   90.00
_cell.angle_beta   90.00
_cell.angle_gamma   90.00
#
_symmetry.space_group_name_H-M   'P 1'
#
loop_
_entity.id
_entity.type
_entity.pdbx_description
1 polymer ?
#
loop_
_entity_poly.entity_id
_entity_poly.type
_entity_poly.pdbx_seq_one_letter_code
_entity_poly.pdbx_strand_id
1 'polypeptide(L)'
;MTPELEEYFNNYNELFNHAGFKQLIEELANNARQLADLQTVKDSEELFYRKGQVAALATVINMEATITAARDQADAEGQEELD
;
A
#
# COMPACT_ATOMS: atom_id res chain seq x y z
N MET A 1 -12.96 -12.71 -14.41
CA MET A 1 -12.81 -11.27 -14.07
C MET A 1 -13.47 -10.43 -15.17
N THR A 2 -14.22 -9.40 -14.79
CA THR A 2 -14.88 -8.52 -15.77
C THR A 2 -13.86 -7.60 -16.46
N PRO A 3 -14.18 -7.08 -17.66
CA PRO A 3 -13.28 -6.12 -18.34
C PRO A 3 -13.01 -4.86 -17.50
N GLU A 4 -14.00 -4.37 -16.76
CA GLU A 4 -13.84 -3.21 -15.89
C GLU A 4 -12.87 -3.50 -14.74
N LEU A 5 -12.93 -4.69 -14.17
CA LEU A 5 -12.05 -5.11 -13.10
C LEU A 5 -10.63 -5.34 -13.60
N GLU A 6 -10.48 -5.90 -14.80
CA GLU A 6 -9.17 -6.04 -15.45
C GLU A 6 -8.53 -4.67 -15.65
N GLU A 7 -9.29 -3.70 -16.15
CA GLU A 7 -8.79 -2.33 -16.34
C GLU A 7 -8.35 -1.72 -15.02
N TYR A 8 -9.13 -1.90 -13.97
CA TYR A 8 -8.80 -1.43 -12.62
C TYR A 8 -7.44 -1.96 -12.16
N PHE A 9 -7.21 -3.27 -12.25
CA PHE A 9 -5.95 -3.87 -11.85
C PHE A 9 -4.79 -3.50 -12.77
N ASN A 10 -5.04 -3.37 -14.07
CA ASN A 10 -4.01 -2.96 -15.03
C ASN A 10 -3.53 -1.54 -14.76
N ASN A 11 -4.43 -0.63 -14.38
CA ASN A 11 -4.07 0.74 -14.02
C ASN A 11 -3.11 0.75 -12.80
N TYR A 12 -3.40 -0.05 -11.78
CA TYR A 12 -2.51 -0.17 -10.64
C TYR A 12 -1.18 -0.81 -11.01
N ASN A 13 -1.20 -1.83 -11.86
CA ASN A 13 0.02 -2.48 -12.30
C ASN A 13 0.96 -1.51 -13.03
N GLU A 14 0.41 -0.65 -13.87
CA GLU A 14 1.18 0.39 -14.54
C GLU A 14 1.79 1.37 -13.55
N LEU A 15 1.00 1.80 -12.55
CA LEU A 15 1.49 2.69 -11.50
C LEU A 15 2.64 2.05 -10.71
N PHE A 16 2.49 0.79 -10.29
CA PHE A 16 3.50 0.11 -9.49
C PHE A 16 4.81 -0.12 -10.25
N ASN A 17 4.76 -0.15 -11.57
CA ASN A 17 5.94 -0.32 -12.40
C ASN A 17 6.57 1.03 -12.81
N HIS A 18 5.95 2.15 -12.48
CA HIS A 18 6.47 3.47 -12.78
C HIS A 18 7.63 3.81 -11.84
N ALA A 19 8.76 4.24 -12.43
CA ALA A 19 9.97 4.56 -11.66
C ALA A 19 9.73 5.63 -10.60
N GLY A 20 8.95 6.66 -10.94
CA GLY A 20 8.61 7.73 -10.01
C GLY A 20 7.80 7.24 -8.82
N PHE A 21 6.88 6.30 -9.04
CA PHE A 21 6.11 5.71 -7.94
C PHE A 21 7.01 4.90 -7.00
N LYS A 22 7.92 4.11 -7.56
CA LYS A 22 8.89 3.33 -6.75
C LYS A 22 9.74 4.24 -5.88
N GLN A 23 10.20 5.36 -6.45
CA GLN A 23 10.98 6.36 -5.72
C GLN A 23 10.15 6.98 -4.59
N LEU A 24 8.90 7.34 -4.86
CA LEU A 24 7.98 7.89 -3.86
C LEU A 24 7.79 6.91 -2.70
N ILE A 25 7.56 5.63 -2.99
CA ILE A 25 7.38 4.61 -1.95
C ILE A 25 8.64 4.49 -1.07
N GLU A 26 9.82 4.52 -1.67
CA GLU A 26 11.09 4.51 -0.92
C GLU A 26 11.20 5.70 0.03
N GLU A 27 10.86 6.88 -0.45
CA GLU A 27 10.89 8.11 0.35
C GLU A 27 9.87 8.07 1.49
N LEU A 28 8.66 7.57 1.22
CA LEU A 28 7.63 7.41 2.26
C LEU A 28 8.03 6.38 3.31
N ALA A 29 8.69 5.29 2.90
CA ALA A 29 9.19 4.28 3.83
C ALA A 29 10.28 4.87 4.75
N ASN A 30 11.15 5.71 4.21
CA ASN A 30 12.15 6.42 5.02
C ASN A 30 11.48 7.37 6.02
N ASN A 31 10.46 8.12 5.60
CA ASN A 31 9.67 8.98 6.47
C ASN A 31 9.04 8.17 7.60
N ALA A 32 8.44 7.03 7.29
CA ALA A 32 7.80 6.19 8.29
C ALA A 32 8.80 5.71 9.34
N ARG A 33 10.01 5.33 8.90
CA ARG A 33 11.07 4.90 9.83
C ARG A 33 11.49 6.03 10.78
N GLN A 34 11.61 7.26 10.27
CA GLN A 34 11.95 8.41 11.10
C GLN A 34 10.86 8.72 12.12
N LEU A 35 9.60 8.66 11.70
CA LEU A 35 8.46 8.88 12.60
C LEU A 35 8.35 7.81 13.68
N ALA A 36 8.78 6.58 13.36
CA ALA A 36 8.73 5.45 14.30
C ALA A 36 9.91 5.43 15.27
N ASP A 37 10.88 6.33 15.15
CA ASP A 37 12.03 6.42 16.05
C ASP A 37 11.61 6.94 17.42
N LEU A 38 11.50 6.03 18.38
CA LEU A 38 11.06 6.35 19.74
C LEU A 38 12.00 7.31 20.46
N GLN A 39 13.28 7.34 20.08
CA GLN A 39 14.27 8.23 20.72
C GLN A 39 14.00 9.69 20.45
N THR A 40 13.26 10.02 19.39
CA THR A 40 12.93 11.39 19.02
C THR A 40 11.57 11.84 19.53
N VAL A 41 10.81 10.95 20.19
CA VAL A 41 9.47 11.25 20.70
C VAL A 41 9.57 11.93 22.06
N LYS A 42 8.94 13.10 22.21
CA LYS A 42 8.96 13.92 23.43
C LYS A 42 8.03 13.40 24.52
N ASP A 43 6.82 13.03 24.16
CA ASP A 43 5.74 12.69 25.09
C ASP A 43 4.74 11.74 24.44
N SER A 44 3.74 11.32 25.22
CA SER A 44 2.75 10.36 24.76
C SER A 44 1.81 10.92 23.69
N GLU A 45 1.52 12.22 23.72
CA GLU A 45 0.69 12.85 22.68
C GLU A 45 1.39 12.79 21.33
N GLU A 46 2.67 13.11 21.30
CA GLU A 46 3.48 13.01 20.07
C GLU A 46 3.58 11.58 19.59
N LEU A 47 3.72 10.63 20.51
CA LEU A 47 3.75 9.21 20.15
C LEU A 47 2.47 8.78 19.43
N PHE A 48 1.31 9.11 19.96
CA PHE A 48 0.02 8.76 19.36
C PHE A 48 -0.17 9.44 18.00
N TYR A 49 0.24 10.70 17.88
CA TYR A 49 0.18 11.43 16.62
C TYR A 49 1.02 10.75 15.55
N ARG A 50 2.26 10.38 15.89
CA ARG A 50 3.17 9.69 14.96
C ARG A 50 2.65 8.30 14.59
N LYS A 51 2.04 7.58 15.53
CA LYS A 51 1.44 6.27 15.23
C LYS A 51 0.37 6.40 14.15
N GLY A 52 -0.46 7.44 14.22
CA GLY A 52 -1.47 7.71 13.19
C GLY A 52 -0.84 8.02 11.83
N GLN A 53 0.22 8.82 11.82
CA GLN A 53 0.95 9.14 10.58
C GLN A 53 1.58 7.90 9.96
N VAL A 54 2.22 7.05 10.77
CA VAL A 54 2.84 5.81 10.30
C VAL A 54 1.78 4.86 9.74
N ALA A 55 0.62 4.75 10.40
CA ALA A 55 -0.47 3.91 9.92
C ALA A 55 -0.98 4.37 8.55
N ALA A 56 -1.13 5.68 8.35
CA ALA A 56 -1.55 6.23 7.06
C ALA A 56 -0.51 5.98 5.97
N LEU A 57 0.77 6.18 6.28
CA LEU A 57 1.86 5.90 5.34
C LEU A 57 1.94 4.41 5.00
N ALA A 58 1.74 3.54 5.98
CA ALA A 58 1.77 2.09 5.77
C ALA A 58 0.69 1.64 4.77
N THR A 59 -0.48 2.27 4.78
CA THR A 59 -1.54 1.99 3.81
C THR A 59 -1.06 2.21 2.38
N VAL A 60 -0.35 3.31 2.14
CA VAL A 60 0.20 3.63 0.81
C VAL A 60 1.39 2.73 0.47
N ILE A 61 2.32 2.55 1.40
CA ILE A 61 3.52 1.73 1.21
C ILE A 61 3.15 0.28 0.86
N ASN A 62 2.09 -0.23 1.47
CA ASN A 62 1.64 -1.62 1.28
C ASN A 62 0.61 -1.77 0.16
N MET A 63 0.33 -0.71 -0.60
CA MET A 63 -0.72 -0.72 -1.63
C MET A 63 -0.51 -1.82 -2.67
N GLU A 64 0.72 -2.01 -3.13
CA GLU A 64 1.03 -3.04 -4.12
C GLU A 64 0.65 -4.44 -3.60
N ALA A 65 1.03 -4.77 -2.38
CA ALA A 65 0.67 -6.05 -1.77
C ALA A 65 -0.84 -6.21 -1.60
N THR A 66 -1.52 -5.13 -1.21
CA THR A 66 -2.98 -5.12 -1.02
C THR A 66 -3.70 -5.36 -2.35
N ILE A 67 -3.30 -4.65 -3.40
CA ILE A 67 -3.92 -4.79 -4.72
C ILE A 67 -3.62 -6.17 -5.33
N THR A 68 -2.39 -6.66 -5.16
CA THR A 68 -2.02 -8.00 -5.66
C THR A 68 -2.87 -9.08 -5.00
N ALA A 69 -3.07 -8.99 -3.68
CA ALA A 69 -3.93 -9.94 -2.96
C ALA A 69 -5.38 -9.88 -3.44
N ALA A 70 -5.90 -8.67 -3.69
CA ALA A 70 -7.25 -8.49 -4.20
C ALA A 70 -7.42 -9.08 -5.60
N ARG A 71 -6.42 -8.92 -6.45
CA ARG A 71 -6.42 -9.50 -7.80
C ARG A 71 -6.41 -11.03 -7.74
N ASP A 72 -5.55 -11.60 -6.91
CA ASP A 72 -5.47 -13.05 -6.74
C ASP A 72 -6.80 -13.62 -6.26
N GLN A 73 -7.47 -12.94 -5.33
CA GLN A 73 -8.78 -13.36 -4.85
C GLN A 73 -9.84 -13.26 -5.93
N ALA A 74 -9.84 -12.20 -6.73
CA ALA A 74 -10.78 -12.04 -7.85
C ALA A 74 -10.60 -13.14 -8.89
N ASP A 75 -9.35 -13.52 -9.19
CA ASP A 75 -9.05 -14.62 -10.10
C ASP A 75 -9.55 -15.94 -9.55
N ALA A 76 -9.34 -16.21 -8.26
CA ALA A 76 -9.81 -17.43 -7.61
C ALA A 76 -11.35 -17.53 -7.62
N GLU A 77 -12.05 -16.42 -7.35
CA GLU A 77 -13.52 -16.37 -7.41
C GLU A 77 -14.03 -16.62 -8.83
N GLY A 78 -13.36 -16.05 -9.83
CA GLY A 78 -13.69 -16.27 -11.23
C GLY A 78 -13.54 -17.72 -11.63
N GLN A 79 -12.51 -18.41 -11.14
CA GLN A 79 -12.30 -19.84 -11.39
C GLN A 79 -13.37 -20.71 -10.72
N GLU A 80 -13.79 -20.36 -9.52
CA GLU A 80 -14.86 -21.07 -8.81
C GLU A 80 -16.19 -20.95 -9.55
N GLU A 81 -16.48 -19.80 -10.13
CA GLU A 81 -17.71 -19.57 -10.90
C GLU A 81 -17.76 -20.38 -12.20
N LEU A 82 -16.61 -20.74 -12.76
CA LEU A 82 -16.51 -21.50 -14.00
C LEU A 82 -16.67 -23.00 -13.80
N ASP A 83 -16.50 -23.48 -12.58
CA ASP A 83 -16.69 -24.88 -12.23
C ASP A 83 -18.16 -25.19 -11.89
#